data_2c46ee642b12442fec213757f0ffdb57
#
_entry.id   2c46ee642b12442fec213757f0ffdb57
#
_cell.length_a   1.000
_cell.length_b   1.000
_cell.length_c   1.000
_cell.angle_alpha   90.00
_cell.angle_beta   90.00
_cell.angle_gamma   90.00
#
_symmetry.space_group_name_H-M   'P 1'
#
loop_
_entity.id
_entity.type
_entity.pdbx_description
1 polymer ?
#
loop_
_entity_poly.entity_id
_entity_poly.type
_entity_poly.pdbx_seq_one_letter_code
_entity_poly.pdbx_strand_id
1 'polypeptide(L)'
;MPKTLKDTTTRSRSIKGTKTEKNLLAAFAGESQARNRYTYFASAARKEGLEQIANIFTETAENEKEHAKVFFNYLEGGDAQITASYPAGKIGDTRSNLEAAALGENIEWTTLYADFSKTAQAEGFIAIAR
;
A
#
# COMPACT_ATOMS: atom_id res chain seq x y z
N MET A 1 13.19 -28.76 -18.16
CA MET A 1 13.47 -28.14 -17.96
C MET A 1 13.69 -27.72 -17.97
N PRO A 2 13.62 -27.82 -17.72
CA PRO A 2 13.79 -27.03 -17.31
C PRO A 2 13.79 -26.41 -17.31
N LYS A 3 13.63 -26.16 -17.02
CA LYS A 3 13.64 -25.31 -16.77
C LYS A 3 13.77 -24.87 -16.56
N THR A 4 13.75 -25.01 -16.28
CA THR A 4 13.93 -24.34 -15.89
C THR A 4 14.23 -23.84 -15.70
N LEU A 5 14.27 -24.10 -15.55
CA LEU A 5 14.80 -23.47 -15.15
C LEU A 5 15.07 -22.81 -15.47
N LYS A 6 14.96 -22.55 -15.53
CA LYS A 6 15.28 -21.77 -15.67
C LYS A 6 15.04 -20.97 -15.69
N ASP A 7 14.70 -20.97 -15.73
CA ASP A 7 14.48 -20.11 -15.57
C ASP A 7 14.44 -19.66 -15.08
N THR A 8 14.43 -20.04 -14.62
CA THR A 8 14.44 -19.61 -13.96
C THR A 8 14.93 -18.83 -13.53
N THR A 9 15.29 -18.99 -13.45
CA THR A 9 16.12 -18.25 -12.91
C THR A 9 15.90 -16.87 -12.83
N THR A 10 16.03 -16.34 -13.45
CA THR A 10 15.78 -15.06 -13.35
C THR A 10 14.38 -14.77 -13.34
N ARG A 11 13.76 -15.56 -13.72
CA ARG A 11 12.56 -15.26 -13.69
C ARG A 11 12.05 -15.49 -12.64
N SER A 12 11.74 -15.34 -12.54
CA SER A 12 11.34 -15.09 -11.29
C SER A 12 10.52 -16.18 -10.75
N ARG A 13 10.75 -16.46 -9.51
CA ARG A 13 9.96 -17.44 -8.79
C ARG A 13 8.59 -16.91 -8.51
N SER A 14 7.64 -17.81 -8.34
CA SER A 14 6.31 -17.47 -7.87
C SER A 14 6.37 -16.97 -6.44
N ILE A 15 5.53 -15.99 -6.10
CA ILE A 15 5.40 -15.50 -4.73
C ILE A 15 4.33 -16.28 -3.96
N LYS A 16 3.61 -17.21 -4.60
CA LYS A 16 2.52 -17.93 -3.95
C LYS A 16 2.99 -18.61 -2.67
N GLY A 17 2.25 -18.38 -1.59
CA GLY A 17 2.52 -18.98 -0.29
C GLY A 17 3.67 -18.35 0.48
N THR A 18 4.33 -17.33 -0.04
CA THR A 18 5.46 -16.71 0.65
C THR A 18 5.01 -15.59 1.57
N LYS A 19 5.91 -15.18 2.46
CA LYS A 19 5.67 -14.01 3.30
C LYS A 19 5.58 -12.75 2.45
N THR A 20 6.33 -12.71 1.36
CA THR A 20 6.28 -11.57 0.44
C THR A 20 4.90 -11.42 -0.16
N GLU A 21 4.23 -12.52 -0.53
CA GLU A 21 2.86 -12.46 -1.02
C GLU A 21 1.94 -11.85 0.04
N LYS A 22 2.03 -12.33 1.28
CA LYS A 22 1.22 -11.79 2.38
C LYS A 22 1.45 -10.31 2.56
N ASN A 23 2.71 -9.90 2.50
CA ASN A 23 3.06 -8.49 2.68
C ASN A 23 2.55 -7.63 1.52
N LEU A 24 2.59 -8.14 0.30
CA LEU A 24 2.02 -7.43 -0.85
C LEU A 24 0.52 -7.27 -0.73
N LEU A 25 -0.17 -8.30 -0.25
CA LEU A 25 -1.62 -8.23 -0.02
C LEU A 25 -1.94 -7.18 1.03
N ALA A 26 -1.19 -7.18 2.14
CA ALA A 26 -1.39 -6.17 3.19
C ALA A 26 -1.09 -4.78 2.68
N ALA A 27 -0.04 -4.62 1.89
CA ALA A 27 0.33 -3.32 1.32
C ALA A 27 -0.73 -2.82 0.35
N PHE A 28 -1.23 -3.70 -0.52
CA PHE A 28 -2.31 -3.33 -1.44
C PHE A 28 -3.54 -2.87 -0.68
N ALA A 29 -3.94 -3.60 0.35
CA ALA A 29 -5.10 -3.22 1.16
C ALA A 29 -4.84 -1.91 1.91
N GLY A 30 -3.60 -1.72 2.40
CA GLY A 30 -3.18 -0.50 3.07
C GLY A 30 -3.32 0.73 2.19
N GLU A 31 -2.79 0.64 0.97
CA GLU A 31 -2.88 1.75 0.02
C GLU A 31 -4.32 1.99 -0.42
N SER A 32 -5.08 0.91 -0.61
CA SER A 32 -6.46 1.02 -1.07
C SER A 32 -7.35 1.71 -0.04
N GLN A 33 -7.24 1.36 1.25
CA GLN A 33 -8.02 2.03 2.28
C GLN A 33 -7.55 3.47 2.48
N ALA A 34 -6.25 3.74 2.38
CA ALA A 34 -5.72 5.09 2.50
C ALA A 34 -6.27 5.98 1.36
N ARG A 35 -6.34 5.43 0.17
CA ARG A 35 -6.91 6.14 -0.97
C ARG A 35 -8.34 6.59 -0.69
N ASN A 36 -9.16 5.70 -0.12
CA ASN A 36 -10.53 6.04 0.22
C ASN A 36 -10.58 7.06 1.36
N ARG A 37 -9.81 6.86 2.42
CA ARG A 37 -9.80 7.77 3.55
C ARG A 37 -9.37 9.17 3.13
N TYR A 38 -8.36 9.29 2.30
CA TYR A 38 -7.90 10.61 1.83
C TYR A 38 -8.93 11.27 0.92
N THR A 39 -9.69 10.51 0.16
CA THR A 39 -10.81 11.05 -0.60
C THR A 39 -11.87 11.64 0.34
N TYR A 40 -12.16 10.94 1.45
CA TYR A 40 -13.10 11.44 2.45
C TYR A 40 -12.55 12.71 3.12
N PHE A 41 -11.26 12.73 3.42
CA PHE A 41 -10.62 13.88 4.04
C PHE A 41 -10.64 15.10 3.10
N ALA A 42 -10.50 14.86 1.79
CA ALA A 42 -10.63 15.92 0.81
C ALA A 42 -12.02 16.53 0.84
N SER A 43 -13.04 15.70 0.94
CA SER A 43 -14.43 16.15 1.02
C SER A 43 -14.66 17.00 2.26
N ALA A 44 -14.12 16.55 3.40
CA ALA A 44 -14.26 17.31 4.66
C ALA A 44 -13.56 18.67 4.55
N ALA A 45 -12.36 18.71 3.97
CA ALA A 45 -11.64 19.97 3.80
C ALA A 45 -12.41 20.93 2.89
N ARG A 46 -13.01 20.40 1.84
CA ARG A 46 -13.78 21.21 0.90
C ARG A 46 -15.00 21.83 1.59
N LYS A 47 -15.65 21.07 2.45
CA LYS A 47 -16.78 21.57 3.22
C LYS A 47 -16.39 22.66 4.19
N GLU A 48 -15.14 22.64 4.67
CA GLU A 48 -14.62 23.68 5.54
C GLU A 48 -14.07 24.88 4.78
N GLY A 49 -14.17 24.86 3.45
CA GLY A 49 -13.67 25.95 2.59
C GLY A 49 -12.18 25.92 2.36
N LEU A 50 -11.51 24.82 2.67
CA LEU A 50 -10.07 24.69 2.57
C LEU A 50 -9.70 23.99 1.26
N GLU A 51 -9.93 24.67 0.13
CA GLU A 51 -9.78 24.08 -1.20
C GLU A 51 -8.37 23.58 -1.48
N GLN A 52 -7.36 24.32 -1.04
CA GLN A 52 -5.98 23.95 -1.31
C GLN A 52 -5.63 22.65 -0.61
N ILE A 53 -6.06 22.49 0.64
CA ILE A 53 -5.83 21.26 1.41
C ILE A 53 -6.64 20.12 0.80
N ALA A 54 -7.87 20.39 0.37
CA ALA A 54 -8.69 19.39 -0.29
C ALA A 54 -8.01 18.86 -1.55
N ASN A 55 -7.40 19.74 -2.33
CA ASN A 55 -6.68 19.36 -3.54
C ASN A 55 -5.46 18.49 -3.21
N ILE A 56 -4.76 18.81 -2.12
CA ILE A 56 -3.61 17.99 -1.69
C ILE A 56 -4.08 16.59 -1.31
N PHE A 57 -5.18 16.46 -0.55
CA PHE A 57 -5.72 15.15 -0.22
C PHE A 57 -6.16 14.38 -1.45
N THR A 58 -6.78 15.05 -2.42
CA THR A 58 -7.21 14.41 -3.66
C THR A 58 -6.01 13.88 -4.44
N GLU A 59 -4.96 14.69 -4.54
CA GLU A 59 -3.75 14.29 -5.24
C GLU A 59 -3.07 13.13 -4.53
N THR A 60 -3.01 13.20 -3.20
CA THR A 60 -2.43 12.12 -2.40
C THR A 60 -3.23 10.83 -2.57
N ALA A 61 -4.56 10.94 -2.61
CA ALA A 61 -5.42 9.77 -2.84
C ALA A 61 -5.13 9.13 -4.20
N GLU A 62 -4.89 9.94 -5.24
CA GLU A 62 -4.52 9.42 -6.55
C GLU A 62 -3.17 8.73 -6.51
N ASN A 63 -2.22 9.27 -5.75
CA ASN A 63 -0.91 8.63 -5.57
C ASN A 63 -1.06 7.27 -4.88
N GLU A 64 -1.93 7.20 -3.87
CA GLU A 64 -2.18 5.94 -3.17
C GLU A 64 -2.78 4.88 -4.11
N LYS A 65 -3.64 5.31 -5.02
CA LYS A 65 -4.20 4.42 -6.02
C LYS A 65 -3.10 3.83 -6.91
N GLU A 66 -2.14 4.66 -7.32
CA GLU A 66 -1.03 4.20 -8.14
C GLU A 66 -0.10 3.26 -7.36
N HIS A 67 0.14 3.56 -6.09
CA HIS A 67 0.92 2.67 -5.23
C HIS A 67 0.24 1.31 -5.11
N ALA A 68 -1.08 1.31 -4.90
CA ALA A 68 -1.85 0.07 -4.81
C ALA A 68 -1.70 -0.75 -6.09
N LYS A 69 -1.71 -0.09 -7.24
CA LYS A 69 -1.55 -0.76 -8.52
C LYS A 69 -0.19 -1.44 -8.65
N VAL A 70 0.87 -0.77 -8.16
CA VAL A 70 2.21 -1.35 -8.19
C VAL A 70 2.22 -2.67 -7.41
N PHE A 71 1.65 -2.68 -6.21
CA PHE A 71 1.60 -3.90 -5.41
C PHE A 71 0.72 -4.95 -6.06
N PHE A 72 -0.42 -4.54 -6.60
CA PHE A 72 -1.35 -5.45 -7.24
C PHE A 72 -0.72 -6.16 -8.46
N ASN A 73 0.14 -5.46 -9.18
CA ASN A 73 0.79 -6.01 -10.37
C ASN A 73 1.73 -7.16 -10.06
N TYR A 74 2.18 -7.29 -8.82
CA TYR A 74 3.02 -8.43 -8.43
C TYR A 74 2.20 -9.66 -8.05
N LEU A 75 0.90 -9.51 -7.84
CA LEU A 75 0.05 -10.64 -7.46
C LEU A 75 -0.22 -11.52 -8.67
N GLU A 76 -0.49 -12.80 -8.43
CA GLU A 76 -0.53 -13.80 -9.49
C GLU A 76 -1.92 -14.35 -9.76
N GLY A 77 -2.95 -13.60 -9.41
CA GLY A 77 -4.31 -14.00 -9.72
C GLY A 77 -4.94 -14.91 -8.69
N GLY A 78 -6.18 -15.27 -8.94
CA GLY A 78 -6.96 -16.06 -8.01
C GLY A 78 -7.54 -15.18 -6.92
N ASP A 79 -8.27 -15.81 -6.01
CA ASP A 79 -8.82 -15.09 -4.86
C ASP A 79 -7.76 -15.00 -3.77
N ALA A 80 -7.69 -13.84 -3.12
CA ALA A 80 -6.74 -13.61 -2.06
C ALA A 80 -7.47 -13.31 -0.76
N GLN A 81 -6.96 -13.82 0.34
CA GLN A 81 -7.50 -13.56 1.65
C GLN A 81 -6.54 -12.69 2.44
N ILE A 82 -7.07 -11.66 3.08
CA ILE A 82 -6.26 -10.69 3.81
C ILE A 82 -6.73 -10.60 5.25
N THR A 83 -5.77 -10.57 6.17
CA THR A 83 -6.01 -10.17 7.55
C THR A 83 -5.11 -8.97 7.81
N ALA A 84 -5.71 -7.84 8.19
CA ALA A 84 -4.95 -6.62 8.36
C ALA A 84 -5.63 -5.69 9.34
N SER A 85 -4.86 -4.75 9.87
CA SER A 85 -5.35 -3.70 10.76
C SER A 85 -5.09 -2.35 10.14
N TYR A 86 -6.09 -1.49 10.17
CA TYR A 86 -5.99 -0.14 9.63
C TYR A 86 -6.61 0.87 10.58
N PRO A 87 -6.16 2.14 10.52
CA PRO A 87 -6.81 3.18 11.31
C PRO A 87 -8.26 3.33 10.89
N ALA A 88 -9.16 3.22 11.86
CA ALA A 88 -10.60 3.31 11.61
C ALA A 88 -11.22 4.45 12.41
N GLY A 89 -10.45 5.49 12.68
CA GLY A 89 -10.95 6.66 13.36
C GLY A 89 -11.96 7.40 12.49
N LYS A 90 -12.85 8.13 13.15
CA LYS A 90 -13.87 8.88 12.44
C LYS A 90 -13.25 9.99 11.61
N ILE A 91 -13.93 10.31 10.51
CA ILE A 91 -13.56 11.50 9.74
C ILE A 91 -13.89 12.71 10.62
N GLY A 92 -12.86 13.49 10.92
CA GLY A 92 -12.99 14.66 11.77
C GLY A 92 -12.83 15.95 10.98
N ASP A 93 -12.42 16.99 11.67
CA ASP A 93 -12.08 18.23 10.99
C ASP A 93 -10.76 18.07 10.23
N THR A 94 -10.43 19.04 9.40
CA THR A 94 -9.25 18.95 8.54
C THR A 94 -7.96 18.80 9.34
N ARG A 95 -7.84 19.50 10.47
CA ARG A 95 -6.65 19.39 11.30
C ARG A 95 -6.46 17.98 11.84
N SER A 96 -7.54 17.38 12.37
CA SER A 96 -7.49 16.01 12.88
C SER A 96 -7.17 15.02 11.78
N ASN A 97 -7.76 15.23 10.60
CA ASN A 97 -7.54 14.36 9.44
C ASN A 97 -6.09 14.44 8.97
N LEU A 98 -5.49 15.63 8.96
CA LEU A 98 -4.09 15.79 8.60
C LEU A 98 -3.17 15.07 9.59
N GLU A 99 -3.47 15.19 10.89
CA GLU A 99 -2.67 14.52 11.92
C GLU A 99 -2.74 13.00 11.75
N ALA A 100 -3.94 12.48 11.50
CA ALA A 100 -4.11 11.03 11.30
C ALA A 100 -3.37 10.56 10.05
N ALA A 101 -3.42 11.32 8.97
CA ALA A 101 -2.74 10.97 7.73
C ALA A 101 -1.23 10.96 7.91
N ALA A 102 -0.69 11.97 8.58
CA ALA A 102 0.76 12.07 8.81
C ALA A 102 1.26 10.92 9.66
N LEU A 103 0.52 10.57 10.71
CA LEU A 103 0.91 9.46 11.59
C LEU A 103 0.89 8.13 10.83
N GLY A 104 -0.14 7.89 10.05
CA GLY A 104 -0.26 6.66 9.27
C GLY A 104 0.87 6.50 8.26
N GLU A 105 1.17 7.56 7.53
CA GLU A 105 2.26 7.53 6.55
C GLU A 105 3.61 7.27 7.21
N ASN A 106 3.86 7.91 8.36
CA ASN A 106 5.12 7.72 9.06
C ASN A 106 5.29 6.27 9.49
N ILE A 107 4.25 5.64 10.04
CA ILE A 107 4.30 4.25 10.47
C ILE A 107 4.54 3.33 9.28
N GLU A 108 3.86 3.54 8.17
CA GLU A 108 4.03 2.71 6.98
C GLU A 108 5.45 2.74 6.47
N TRP A 109 6.00 3.93 6.27
CA TRP A 109 7.29 4.07 5.64
C TRP A 109 8.47 3.75 6.55
N THR A 110 8.35 4.05 7.85
CA THR A 110 9.46 3.80 8.78
C THR A 110 9.49 2.39 9.33
N THR A 111 8.36 1.70 9.35
CA THR A 111 8.25 0.38 9.98
C THR A 111 7.76 -0.69 9.01
N LEU A 112 6.55 -0.55 8.51
CA LEU A 112 5.92 -1.64 7.75
C LEU A 112 6.65 -1.93 6.45
N TYR A 113 6.86 -0.91 5.63
CA TYR A 113 7.46 -1.13 4.32
C TYR A 113 8.95 -1.44 4.39
N ALA A 114 9.63 -0.92 5.40
CA ALA A 114 11.02 -1.31 5.64
C ALA A 114 11.11 -2.80 5.94
N ASP A 115 10.22 -3.31 6.77
CA ASP A 115 10.18 -4.73 7.11
C ASP A 115 9.76 -5.58 5.92
N PHE A 116 8.79 -5.12 5.13
CA PHE A 116 8.35 -5.83 3.92
C PHE A 116 9.49 -5.94 2.91
N SER A 117 10.27 -4.87 2.76
CA SER A 117 11.41 -4.86 1.86
C SER A 117 12.46 -5.88 2.30
N LYS A 118 12.76 -5.93 3.59
CA LYS A 118 13.72 -6.90 4.13
C LYS A 118 13.25 -8.33 3.90
N THR A 119 11.96 -8.60 4.10
CA THR A 119 11.40 -9.92 3.88
C THR A 119 11.49 -10.33 2.40
N ALA A 120 11.14 -9.41 1.50
CA ALA A 120 11.22 -9.68 0.06
C ALA A 120 12.66 -9.97 -0.35
N GLN A 121 13.62 -9.21 0.18
CA GLN A 121 15.01 -9.42 -0.10
C GLN A 121 15.48 -10.77 0.41
N ALA A 122 15.10 -11.12 1.63
CA ALA A 122 15.49 -12.40 2.23
C ALA A 122 14.91 -13.58 1.45
N GLU A 123 13.73 -13.42 0.85
CA GLU A 123 13.10 -14.46 0.05
C GLU A 123 13.54 -14.44 -1.42
N GLY A 124 14.42 -13.54 -1.78
CA GLY A 124 14.99 -13.50 -3.12
C GLY A 124 14.23 -12.66 -4.14
N PHE A 125 13.24 -11.89 -3.70
CA PHE A 125 12.44 -11.05 -4.59
C PHE A 125 12.99 -9.62 -4.62
N ILE A 126 14.15 -9.46 -5.22
CA ILE A 126 14.91 -8.20 -5.17
C ILE A 126 14.13 -7.04 -5.81
N ALA A 127 13.45 -7.28 -6.92
CA ALA A 127 12.67 -6.24 -7.58
C ALA A 127 11.53 -5.74 -6.69
N ILE A 128 10.92 -6.63 -5.93
CA ILE A 128 9.82 -6.28 -5.03
C ILE A 128 10.35 -5.51 -3.81
N ALA A 129 11.57 -5.85 -3.35
CA ALA A 129 12.15 -5.22 -2.17
C ALA A 129 12.37 -3.71 -2.33
N ARG A 130 12.42 -3.22 -3.56
CA ARG A 130 12.56 -1.79 -3.82
C ARG A 130 11.23 -1.10 -3.77
#